data_93c3ec3a179d433b8228add2fead8a25
#
_entry.id   93c3ec3a179d433b8228add2fead8a25
#
_cell.length_a   1.000
_cell.length_b   1.000
_cell.length_c   1.000
_cell.angle_alpha   90.00
_cell.angle_beta   90.00
_cell.angle_gamma   90.00
#
_symmetry.space_group_name_H-M   'P 1'
#
loop_
_entity.id
_entity.type
_entity.pdbx_description
1 polymer ?
#
loop_
_entity_poly.entity_id
_entity_poly.type
_entity_poly.pdbx_seq_one_letter_code
_entity_poly.pdbx_strand_id
1 'polypeptide(L)'
;MHSFIAWMIAALALVGLLAPALPGSAEELTLPLMIYRTGPFAPGGSGIGGGMEDYFALVNAKGGLDGITFKWEECETAYDTARGVECYERYKSRAVFFSPLSTGITYALADRSERDRIPLLTLGYGRSDATEGGTWPYLFPVVATYWSQASAMINYVALKEGGPEKIKGKKIALLHLDVPYGREPIPILERLARERGFEFRDFPLPSPGIEQSAAWVDIARHYRADYVFQWNWGQSCTAPFKEAQKNGFPIDHFWGVWWCGSEEDVRPAGDAATGYIAAAFHASGRNFPVIQEILKDVHGAGHGNIEESRVGTIYYNRGVIHGIILTEAMRVAIKAKGKPLTGEGMEYGLSHLNITRARLKALGADGFMPEVRTTPDNHGGISGVSFLQWNGQKWSSVSDWIQPEAAVVADQVRVTAEKARAEKGKK
;
A
#
# COMPACT_ATOMS: atom_id res chain seq x y z
N MET A 1 -82.99 38.45 39.73
CA MET A 1 -83.21 39.07 38.38
C MET A 1 -81.85 39.35 37.78
N HIS A 2 -81.56 38.78 36.62
CA HIS A 2 -80.54 39.06 35.60
C HIS A 2 -79.08 38.79 35.97
N SER A 3 -78.59 37.62 35.70
CA SER A 3 -77.84 37.13 34.53
C SER A 3 -76.77 38.06 33.94
N PHE A 4 -75.52 37.76 34.14
CA PHE A 4 -74.46 38.05 33.21
C PHE A 4 -73.46 36.87 33.22
N ILE A 5 -73.52 36.04 32.19
CA ILE A 5 -72.61 34.98 31.84
C ILE A 5 -71.43 35.63 31.11
N ALA A 6 -70.26 35.66 31.73
CA ALA A 6 -69.02 36.05 31.05
C ALA A 6 -68.31 34.81 30.47
N TRP A 7 -68.09 34.83 29.20
CA TRP A 7 -67.32 33.85 28.44
C TRP A 7 -65.85 33.93 28.79
N MET A 8 -65.29 32.89 29.38
CA MET A 8 -63.84 32.69 29.43
C MET A 8 -63.43 31.71 28.34
N ILE A 9 -62.82 32.28 27.27
CA ILE A 9 -62.16 31.49 26.22
C ILE A 9 -60.82 31.02 26.78
N ALA A 10 -60.69 29.73 27.03
CA ALA A 10 -59.42 29.10 27.39
C ALA A 10 -58.55 28.94 26.12
N ALA A 11 -57.58 29.78 25.94
CA ALA A 11 -56.55 29.57 24.92
C ALA A 11 -55.56 28.49 25.42
N LEU A 12 -55.73 27.25 24.94
CA LEU A 12 -54.69 26.21 25.09
C LEU A 12 -53.50 26.58 24.18
N ALA A 13 -52.45 27.12 24.76
CA ALA A 13 -51.17 27.27 24.13
C ALA A 13 -50.55 25.86 23.96
N LEU A 14 -50.58 25.35 22.74
CA LEU A 14 -49.79 24.17 22.36
C LEU A 14 -48.31 24.56 22.37
N VAL A 15 -47.63 24.40 23.50
CA VAL A 15 -46.16 24.46 23.60
C VAL A 15 -45.65 23.11 22.99
N GLY A 16 -45.38 23.13 21.68
CA GLY A 16 -44.66 22.05 21.04
C GLY A 16 -43.28 21.93 21.70
N LEU A 17 -43.09 20.91 22.54
CA LEU A 17 -41.81 20.47 22.99
C LEU A 17 -41.01 20.04 21.77
N LEU A 18 -40.21 20.95 21.21
CA LEU A 18 -39.04 20.57 20.41
C LEU A 18 -38.06 19.83 21.37
N ALA A 19 -38.26 18.52 21.50
CA ALA A 19 -37.23 17.70 22.10
C ALA A 19 -35.95 17.87 21.25
N PRO A 20 -34.83 18.31 21.85
CA PRO A 20 -33.58 18.28 21.11
C PRO A 20 -33.36 16.86 20.66
N ALA A 21 -33.20 16.66 19.32
CA ALA A 21 -32.78 15.38 18.80
C ALA A 21 -31.50 15.01 19.54
N LEU A 22 -31.55 13.96 20.36
CA LEU A 22 -30.36 13.39 20.96
C LEU A 22 -29.39 13.14 19.81
N PRO A 23 -28.14 13.58 19.90
CA PRO A 23 -27.14 13.23 18.90
C PRO A 23 -27.16 11.70 18.82
N GLY A 24 -27.55 11.16 17.65
CA GLY A 24 -27.55 9.72 17.42
C GLY A 24 -26.16 9.21 17.85
N SER A 25 -26.11 8.17 18.66
CA SER A 25 -24.81 7.55 19.03
C SER A 25 -24.07 7.29 17.74
N ALA A 26 -22.84 7.81 17.64
CA ALA A 26 -22.00 7.54 16.49
C ALA A 26 -21.92 6.03 16.31
N GLU A 27 -22.17 5.55 15.09
CA GLU A 27 -22.01 4.13 14.76
C GLU A 27 -20.52 3.78 14.88
N GLU A 28 -20.15 2.75 15.65
CA GLU A 28 -18.77 2.31 15.78
C GLU A 28 -18.51 1.16 14.81
N LEU A 29 -17.53 1.34 13.92
CA LEU A 29 -17.07 0.30 13.00
C LEU A 29 -15.72 -0.26 13.50
N THR A 30 -15.69 -1.54 13.84
CA THR A 30 -14.46 -2.24 14.21
C THR A 30 -13.71 -2.69 12.96
N LEU A 31 -12.46 -2.25 12.82
CA LEU A 31 -11.56 -2.57 11.71
C LEU A 31 -10.53 -3.61 12.16
N PRO A 32 -10.58 -4.86 11.66
CA PRO A 32 -9.52 -5.82 11.91
C PRO A 32 -8.30 -5.48 11.06
N LEU A 33 -7.16 -5.26 11.70
CA LEU A 33 -5.90 -4.91 11.04
C LEU A 33 -4.93 -6.09 11.12
N MET A 34 -4.58 -6.65 9.97
CA MET A 34 -3.51 -7.65 9.87
C MET A 34 -2.17 -6.93 9.87
N ILE A 35 -1.43 -7.05 10.96
CA ILE A 35 -0.16 -6.34 11.19
C ILE A 35 0.91 -7.35 11.60
N TYR A 36 2.16 -6.97 11.50
CA TYR A 36 3.29 -7.70 12.08
C TYR A 36 4.22 -6.72 12.77
N ARG A 37 4.23 -6.84 14.10
CA ARG A 37 5.03 -6.01 15.01
C ARG A 37 6.27 -6.74 15.51
N THR A 38 6.40 -8.03 15.17
CA THR A 38 7.48 -8.91 15.64
C THR A 38 8.22 -9.55 14.47
N GLY A 39 9.47 -10.01 14.74
CA GLY A 39 10.29 -10.70 13.76
C GLY A 39 11.06 -9.78 12.79
N PRO A 40 11.75 -10.36 11.78
CA PRO A 40 12.64 -9.64 10.89
C PRO A 40 11.95 -8.62 9.98
N PHE A 41 10.64 -8.72 9.82
CA PHE A 41 9.82 -7.84 8.97
C PHE A 41 9.10 -6.72 9.75
N ALA A 42 9.20 -6.73 11.09
CA ALA A 42 8.53 -5.79 11.98
C ALA A 42 8.76 -4.30 11.68
N PRO A 43 9.93 -3.84 11.23
CA PRO A 43 10.12 -2.42 10.94
C PRO A 43 9.11 -1.86 9.94
N GLY A 44 8.89 -2.60 8.84
CA GLY A 44 7.89 -2.22 7.83
C GLY A 44 6.45 -2.35 8.32
N GLY A 45 6.11 -3.51 8.91
CA GLY A 45 4.76 -3.76 9.43
C GLY A 45 4.33 -2.75 10.48
N SER A 46 5.22 -2.44 11.44
CA SER A 46 4.96 -1.44 12.48
C SER A 46 4.79 -0.03 11.92
N GLY A 47 5.63 0.36 10.93
CA GLY A 47 5.52 1.68 10.30
C GLY A 47 4.18 1.87 9.60
N ILE A 48 3.79 0.90 8.76
CA ILE A 48 2.54 0.94 8.01
C ILE A 48 1.33 0.88 8.97
N GLY A 49 1.36 -0.03 9.96
CA GLY A 49 0.31 -0.15 10.95
C GLY A 49 0.08 1.14 11.72
N GLY A 50 1.14 1.71 12.32
CA GLY A 50 1.06 2.96 13.08
C GLY A 50 0.54 4.13 12.24
N GLY A 51 0.99 4.27 10.98
CA GLY A 51 0.48 5.32 10.10
C GLY A 51 -1.00 5.16 9.75
N MET A 52 -1.47 3.92 9.55
CA MET A 52 -2.88 3.63 9.29
C MET A 52 -3.76 3.93 10.49
N GLU A 53 -3.33 3.49 11.68
CA GLU A 53 -4.03 3.72 12.95
C GLU A 53 -4.09 5.20 13.32
N ASP A 54 -2.98 5.93 13.17
CA ASP A 54 -2.94 7.38 13.41
C ASP A 54 -3.87 8.13 12.44
N TYR A 55 -3.99 7.67 11.20
CA TYR A 55 -4.95 8.28 10.27
C TYR A 55 -6.40 8.01 10.68
N PHE A 56 -6.73 6.81 11.13
CA PHE A 56 -8.07 6.52 11.67
C PHE A 56 -8.35 7.33 12.94
N ALA A 57 -7.36 7.49 13.81
CA ALA A 57 -7.47 8.36 14.98
C ALA A 57 -7.72 9.82 14.59
N LEU A 58 -7.03 10.33 13.54
CA LEU A 58 -7.29 11.67 13.00
C LEU A 58 -8.71 11.81 12.46
N VAL A 59 -9.23 10.82 11.73
CA VAL A 59 -10.61 10.83 11.23
C VAL A 59 -11.60 10.87 12.41
N ASN A 60 -11.37 10.08 13.45
CA ASN A 60 -12.18 10.10 14.68
C ASN A 60 -12.13 11.47 15.38
N ALA A 61 -10.93 12.05 15.52
CA ALA A 61 -10.76 13.38 16.12
C ALA A 61 -11.50 14.49 15.35
N LYS A 62 -11.71 14.31 14.05
CA LYS A 62 -12.51 15.19 13.17
C LYS A 62 -14.00 14.87 13.18
N GLY A 63 -14.48 13.99 14.05
CA GLY A 63 -15.90 13.63 14.18
C GLY A 63 -16.33 12.40 13.39
N GLY A 64 -15.38 11.61 12.90
CA GLY A 64 -15.63 10.36 12.20
C GLY A 64 -15.94 10.53 10.70
N LEU A 65 -16.37 9.46 10.06
CA LEU A 65 -16.74 9.39 8.65
C LEU A 65 -18.27 9.22 8.53
N ASP A 66 -18.97 10.26 8.11
CA ASP A 66 -20.43 10.24 7.91
C ASP A 66 -21.20 9.68 9.15
N GLY A 67 -20.75 10.03 10.37
CA GLY A 67 -21.32 9.58 11.65
C GLY A 67 -20.81 8.18 12.10
N ILE A 68 -19.81 7.61 11.44
CA ILE A 68 -19.13 6.39 11.85
C ILE A 68 -17.79 6.76 12.49
N THR A 69 -17.53 6.23 13.70
CA THR A 69 -16.20 6.26 14.32
C THR A 69 -15.53 4.90 14.17
N PHE A 70 -14.20 4.91 14.13
CA PHE A 70 -13.42 3.70 13.94
C PHE A 70 -12.83 3.22 15.25
N LYS A 71 -12.95 1.92 15.49
CA LYS A 71 -12.16 1.16 16.42
C LYS A 71 -11.38 0.13 15.65
N TRP A 72 -10.17 -0.18 16.03
CA TRP A 72 -9.38 -1.20 15.36
C TRP A 72 -8.90 -2.27 16.33
N GLU A 73 -8.72 -3.45 15.78
CA GLU A 73 -8.16 -4.60 16.49
C GLU A 73 -7.03 -5.18 15.65
N GLU A 74 -5.81 -5.14 16.18
CA GLU A 74 -4.67 -5.74 15.52
C GLU A 74 -4.71 -7.26 15.61
N CYS A 75 -4.37 -7.93 14.52
CA CYS A 75 -4.07 -9.34 14.49
C CYS A 75 -2.63 -9.55 14.01
N GLU A 76 -1.76 -9.98 14.94
CA GLU A 76 -0.34 -10.22 14.69
C GLU A 76 -0.13 -11.41 13.77
N THR A 77 0.35 -11.15 12.55
CA THR A 77 0.60 -12.20 11.55
C THR A 77 2.04 -12.70 11.56
N ALA A 78 2.98 -11.95 12.15
CA ALA A 78 4.42 -12.18 12.05
C ALA A 78 4.92 -12.37 10.60
N TYR A 79 4.17 -11.84 9.61
CA TYR A 79 4.37 -12.07 8.16
C TYR A 79 4.22 -13.54 7.73
N ASP A 80 3.57 -14.36 8.56
CA ASP A 80 3.33 -15.78 8.32
C ASP A 80 1.97 -16.01 7.64
N THR A 81 1.96 -16.82 6.59
CA THR A 81 0.73 -17.06 5.79
C THR A 81 -0.35 -17.80 6.57
N ALA A 82 0.02 -18.77 7.40
CA ALA A 82 -0.97 -19.54 8.18
C ALA A 82 -1.64 -18.67 9.25
N ARG A 83 -0.85 -17.84 9.94
CA ARG A 83 -1.37 -16.84 10.89
C ARG A 83 -2.26 -15.80 10.20
N GLY A 84 -1.89 -15.36 9.00
CA GLY A 84 -2.72 -14.45 8.20
C GLY A 84 -4.09 -15.06 7.86
N VAL A 85 -4.12 -16.34 7.47
CA VAL A 85 -5.38 -17.07 7.26
C VAL A 85 -6.18 -17.22 8.56
N GLU A 86 -5.53 -17.51 9.69
CA GLU A 86 -6.18 -17.57 11.00
C GLU A 86 -6.79 -16.22 11.39
N CYS A 87 -6.08 -15.11 11.19
CA CYS A 87 -6.60 -13.75 11.40
C CYS A 87 -7.85 -13.50 10.55
N TYR A 88 -7.81 -13.87 9.26
CA TYR A 88 -8.96 -13.72 8.37
C TYR A 88 -10.18 -14.50 8.89
N GLU A 89 -10.03 -15.79 9.18
CA GLU A 89 -11.13 -16.63 9.63
C GLU A 89 -11.73 -16.14 10.98
N ARG A 90 -10.90 -15.59 11.86
CA ARG A 90 -11.33 -15.02 13.16
C ARG A 90 -12.21 -13.79 13.00
N TYR A 91 -11.91 -12.95 12.01
CA TYR A 91 -12.53 -11.63 11.90
C TYR A 91 -13.52 -11.49 10.75
N LYS A 92 -13.59 -12.41 9.79
CA LYS A 92 -14.37 -12.26 8.56
C LYS A 92 -15.86 -12.00 8.76
N SER A 93 -16.46 -12.49 9.86
CA SER A 93 -17.90 -12.29 10.15
C SER A 93 -18.27 -10.83 10.46
N ARG A 94 -17.29 -9.99 10.79
CA ARG A 94 -17.48 -8.57 11.14
C ARG A 94 -16.61 -7.61 10.33
N ALA A 95 -15.76 -8.14 9.45
CA ALA A 95 -14.87 -7.34 8.61
C ALA A 95 -15.61 -6.88 7.36
N VAL A 96 -15.36 -5.64 6.96
CA VAL A 96 -15.82 -5.08 5.68
C VAL A 96 -14.71 -5.04 4.64
N PHE A 97 -13.46 -5.19 5.05
CA PHE A 97 -12.28 -5.36 4.22
C PHE A 97 -11.16 -6.03 5.01
N PHE A 98 -10.10 -6.45 4.30
CA PHE A 98 -8.80 -6.75 4.90
C PHE A 98 -7.66 -6.10 4.12
N SER A 99 -6.57 -5.82 4.83
CA SER A 99 -5.28 -5.43 4.26
C SER A 99 -4.22 -6.40 4.76
N PRO A 100 -3.88 -7.45 3.99
CA PRO A 100 -3.03 -8.54 4.46
C PRO A 100 -1.57 -8.15 4.73
N LEU A 101 -1.09 -7.04 4.18
CA LEU A 101 0.29 -6.54 4.23
C LEU A 101 1.35 -7.60 3.85
N SER A 102 0.96 -8.62 3.09
CA SER A 102 1.81 -9.73 2.64
C SER A 102 1.29 -10.32 1.34
N THR A 103 2.16 -10.52 0.35
CA THR A 103 1.81 -11.20 -0.91
C THR A 103 1.42 -12.65 -0.67
N GLY A 104 2.12 -13.37 0.20
CA GLY A 104 1.80 -14.75 0.54
C GLY A 104 0.42 -14.90 1.18
N ILE A 105 0.08 -14.02 2.13
CA ILE A 105 -1.24 -13.99 2.74
C ILE A 105 -2.31 -13.61 1.70
N THR A 106 -2.04 -12.63 0.85
CA THR A 106 -2.97 -12.23 -0.24
C THR A 106 -3.31 -13.40 -1.16
N TYR A 107 -2.31 -14.18 -1.55
CA TYR A 107 -2.54 -15.37 -2.39
C TYR A 107 -3.39 -16.42 -1.69
N ALA A 108 -3.13 -16.68 -0.42
CA ALA A 108 -3.90 -17.63 0.38
C ALA A 108 -5.35 -17.18 0.62
N LEU A 109 -5.61 -15.86 0.60
CA LEU A 109 -6.94 -15.29 0.84
C LEU A 109 -7.73 -14.98 -0.44
N ALA A 110 -7.13 -15.02 -1.62
CA ALA A 110 -7.76 -14.59 -2.87
C ALA A 110 -9.13 -15.27 -3.13
N ASP A 111 -9.18 -16.62 -3.12
CA ASP A 111 -10.42 -17.37 -3.33
C ASP A 111 -11.40 -17.21 -2.13
N ARG A 112 -10.87 -16.97 -0.91
CA ARG A 112 -11.69 -16.75 0.27
C ARG A 112 -12.39 -15.39 0.24
N SER A 113 -11.66 -14.34 -0.12
CA SER A 113 -12.20 -12.99 -0.20
C SER A 113 -13.36 -12.89 -1.20
N GLU A 114 -13.23 -13.55 -2.36
CA GLU A 114 -14.28 -13.61 -3.36
C GLU A 114 -15.51 -14.39 -2.86
N ARG A 115 -15.31 -15.58 -2.29
CA ARG A 115 -16.40 -16.41 -1.74
C ARG A 115 -17.14 -15.70 -0.60
N ASP A 116 -16.39 -15.08 0.32
CA ASP A 116 -16.93 -14.44 1.52
C ASP A 116 -17.35 -12.98 1.24
N ARG A 117 -17.11 -12.46 0.01
CA ARG A 117 -17.41 -11.10 -0.46
C ARG A 117 -16.82 -9.99 0.40
N ILE A 118 -15.55 -10.17 0.80
CA ILE A 118 -14.81 -9.22 1.61
C ILE A 118 -13.55 -8.81 0.84
N PRO A 119 -13.42 -7.56 0.35
CA PRO A 119 -12.32 -7.15 -0.47
C PRO A 119 -11.00 -7.06 0.28
N LEU A 120 -9.90 -7.31 -0.46
CA LEU A 120 -8.54 -7.13 0.00
C LEU A 120 -7.93 -5.89 -0.66
N LEU A 121 -7.55 -4.89 0.13
CA LEU A 121 -6.73 -3.78 -0.32
C LEU A 121 -5.25 -4.15 -0.15
N THR A 122 -4.49 -4.17 -1.25
CA THR A 122 -3.11 -4.65 -1.22
C THR A 122 -2.05 -3.58 -1.49
N LEU A 123 -2.44 -2.37 -1.86
CA LEU A 123 -1.55 -1.22 -2.08
C LEU A 123 -0.25 -1.59 -2.83
N GLY A 124 -0.41 -2.22 -4.02
CA GLY A 124 0.67 -2.58 -4.94
C GLY A 124 1.42 -3.87 -4.62
N TYR A 125 1.08 -4.57 -3.54
CA TYR A 125 1.57 -5.93 -3.29
C TYR A 125 0.51 -6.98 -3.64
N GLY A 126 0.87 -8.25 -3.56
CA GLY A 126 -0.02 -9.35 -3.93
C GLY A 126 0.13 -9.71 -5.42
N ARG A 127 -0.95 -10.09 -6.05
CA ARG A 127 -1.00 -10.48 -7.46
C ARG A 127 -0.94 -9.26 -8.37
N SER A 128 0.01 -9.24 -9.29
CA SER A 128 0.09 -8.15 -10.28
C SER A 128 -1.04 -8.20 -11.32
N ASP A 129 -1.60 -9.38 -11.59
CA ASP A 129 -2.75 -9.55 -12.48
C ASP A 129 -4.10 -9.18 -11.83
N ALA A 130 -4.11 -8.86 -10.52
CA ALA A 130 -5.32 -8.39 -9.83
C ALA A 130 -5.77 -6.98 -10.25
N THR A 131 -5.03 -6.30 -11.12
CA THR A 131 -5.53 -5.11 -11.82
C THR A 131 -6.71 -5.43 -12.74
N GLU A 132 -6.86 -6.66 -13.20
CA GLU A 132 -7.99 -7.12 -14.00
C GLU A 132 -9.14 -7.55 -13.08
N GLY A 133 -10.10 -6.64 -12.88
CA GLY A 133 -11.20 -6.80 -11.93
C GLY A 133 -12.17 -7.92 -12.26
N GLY A 134 -12.39 -8.23 -13.55
CA GLY A 134 -13.27 -9.31 -13.97
C GLY A 134 -12.83 -10.71 -13.50
N THR A 135 -11.51 -10.93 -13.32
CA THR A 135 -10.97 -12.18 -12.76
C THR A 135 -10.82 -12.12 -11.24
N TRP A 136 -10.51 -10.93 -10.72
CA TRP A 136 -10.20 -10.71 -9.31
C TRP A 136 -11.07 -9.62 -8.68
N PRO A 137 -12.41 -9.81 -8.63
CA PRO A 137 -13.34 -8.74 -8.25
C PRO A 137 -13.16 -8.24 -6.82
N TYR A 138 -12.51 -9.03 -5.94
CA TYR A 138 -12.27 -8.68 -4.54
C TYR A 138 -10.80 -8.40 -4.19
N LEU A 139 -9.92 -8.24 -5.20
CA LEU A 139 -8.51 -7.87 -4.99
C LEU A 139 -8.22 -6.48 -5.58
N PHE A 140 -7.69 -5.58 -4.75
CA PHE A 140 -7.49 -4.17 -5.09
C PHE A 140 -6.05 -3.72 -4.85
N PRO A 141 -5.16 -3.80 -5.85
CA PRO A 141 -3.79 -3.28 -5.74
C PRO A 141 -3.74 -1.74 -5.65
N VAL A 142 -4.61 -1.03 -6.34
CA VAL A 142 -4.87 0.42 -6.30
C VAL A 142 -3.69 1.32 -6.69
N VAL A 143 -2.47 0.87 -6.53
CA VAL A 143 -1.23 1.54 -7.00
C VAL A 143 -0.49 0.61 -7.97
N ALA A 144 0.62 1.09 -8.54
CA ALA A 144 1.42 0.31 -9.49
C ALA A 144 1.77 -1.07 -8.92
N THR A 145 1.54 -2.12 -9.70
CA THR A 145 1.88 -3.49 -9.31
C THR A 145 3.37 -3.76 -9.43
N TYR A 146 3.82 -4.92 -9.00
CA TYR A 146 5.21 -5.34 -9.16
C TYR A 146 5.65 -5.41 -10.63
N TRP A 147 4.75 -5.80 -11.54
CA TRP A 147 5.07 -5.79 -12.98
C TRP A 147 5.22 -4.38 -13.53
N SER A 148 4.32 -3.47 -13.16
CA SER A 148 4.44 -2.05 -13.53
C SER A 148 5.71 -1.44 -12.97
N GLN A 149 6.02 -1.72 -11.69
CA GLN A 149 7.21 -1.21 -11.04
C GLN A 149 8.50 -1.74 -11.66
N ALA A 150 8.61 -3.06 -11.86
CA ALA A 150 9.80 -3.67 -12.49
C ALA A 150 10.00 -3.14 -13.92
N SER A 151 8.92 -3.00 -14.69
CA SER A 151 8.97 -2.41 -16.03
C SER A 151 9.43 -0.94 -16.00
N ALA A 152 8.92 -0.14 -15.07
CA ALA A 152 9.36 1.25 -14.91
C ALA A 152 10.83 1.34 -14.46
N MET A 153 11.32 0.40 -13.64
CA MET A 153 12.74 0.32 -13.27
C MET A 153 13.61 0.07 -14.51
N ILE A 154 13.21 -0.83 -15.41
CA ILE A 154 13.91 -1.05 -16.69
C ILE A 154 13.90 0.23 -17.55
N ASN A 155 12.78 0.95 -17.62
CA ASN A 155 12.71 2.22 -18.34
C ASN A 155 13.61 3.28 -17.72
N TYR A 156 13.74 3.30 -16.40
CA TYR A 156 14.64 4.22 -15.71
C TYR A 156 16.12 3.87 -15.94
N VAL A 157 16.49 2.57 -15.98
CA VAL A 157 17.83 2.16 -16.42
C VAL A 157 18.09 2.68 -17.83
N ALA A 158 17.16 2.47 -18.77
CA ALA A 158 17.32 2.96 -20.14
C ALA A 158 17.52 4.50 -20.19
N LEU A 159 16.76 5.24 -19.39
CA LEU A 159 16.91 6.69 -19.29
C LEU A 159 18.31 7.09 -18.77
N LYS A 160 18.79 6.43 -17.72
CA LYS A 160 20.13 6.67 -17.14
C LYS A 160 21.27 6.34 -18.11
N GLU A 161 21.11 5.31 -18.92
CA GLU A 161 22.08 4.90 -19.95
C GLU A 161 22.01 5.74 -21.22
N GLY A 162 21.04 6.66 -21.36
CA GLY A 162 20.92 7.55 -22.51
C GLY A 162 20.01 7.06 -23.63
N GLY A 163 19.15 6.09 -23.35
CA GLY A 163 18.09 5.65 -24.26
C GLY A 163 17.78 4.17 -24.26
N PRO A 164 16.63 3.76 -24.84
CA PRO A 164 16.16 2.37 -24.82
C PRO A 164 17.16 1.36 -25.41
N GLU A 165 17.87 1.75 -26.45
CA GLU A 165 18.83 0.87 -27.13
C GLU A 165 20.12 0.63 -26.31
N LYS A 166 20.39 1.46 -25.30
CA LYS A 166 21.60 1.39 -24.48
C LYS A 166 21.57 0.33 -23.40
N ILE A 167 20.40 -0.28 -23.16
CA ILE A 167 20.30 -1.38 -22.20
C ILE A 167 20.66 -2.74 -22.84
N LYS A 168 20.74 -2.83 -24.16
CA LYS A 168 21.09 -4.06 -24.85
C LYS A 168 22.47 -4.58 -24.41
N GLY A 169 22.51 -5.85 -23.98
CA GLY A 169 23.72 -6.50 -23.44
C GLY A 169 24.07 -6.11 -22.02
N LYS A 170 23.35 -5.18 -21.36
CA LYS A 170 23.51 -4.91 -19.94
C LYS A 170 23.08 -6.11 -19.11
N LYS A 171 23.71 -6.33 -17.96
CA LYS A 171 23.43 -7.41 -17.03
C LYS A 171 22.65 -6.88 -15.83
N ILE A 172 21.42 -7.32 -15.71
CA ILE A 172 20.52 -6.92 -14.62
C ILE A 172 20.29 -8.12 -13.71
N ALA A 173 20.65 -7.98 -12.43
CA ALA A 173 20.42 -8.97 -11.40
C ALA A 173 19.18 -8.62 -10.57
N LEU A 174 18.36 -9.60 -10.24
CA LEU A 174 17.29 -9.50 -9.26
C LEU A 174 17.69 -10.25 -7.98
N LEU A 175 18.01 -9.54 -6.93
CA LEU A 175 18.27 -10.09 -5.60
C LEU A 175 16.95 -10.10 -4.81
N HIS A 176 16.39 -11.27 -4.51
CA HIS A 176 15.03 -11.34 -3.97
C HIS A 176 14.84 -12.43 -2.92
N LEU A 177 13.89 -12.21 -2.02
CA LEU A 177 13.41 -13.28 -1.13
C LEU A 177 12.76 -14.40 -1.95
N ASP A 178 13.12 -15.65 -1.68
CA ASP A 178 12.57 -16.83 -2.34
C ASP A 178 11.18 -17.21 -1.78
N VAL A 179 10.26 -16.28 -1.90
CA VAL A 179 8.85 -16.37 -1.49
C VAL A 179 7.96 -15.77 -2.60
N PRO A 180 6.64 -15.96 -2.60
CA PRO A 180 5.75 -15.42 -3.64
C PRO A 180 5.99 -13.95 -3.96
N TYR A 181 6.21 -13.13 -2.93
CA TYR A 181 6.53 -11.71 -3.06
C TYR A 181 7.76 -11.45 -3.95
N GLY A 182 8.89 -12.08 -3.61
CA GLY A 182 10.16 -11.82 -4.30
C GLY A 182 10.19 -12.35 -5.74
N ARG A 183 9.35 -13.35 -6.05
CA ARG A 183 9.24 -13.94 -7.38
C ARG A 183 8.30 -13.18 -8.33
N GLU A 184 7.45 -12.29 -7.81
CA GLU A 184 6.46 -11.55 -8.61
C GLU A 184 7.04 -10.82 -9.83
N PRO A 185 8.18 -10.10 -9.76
CA PRO A 185 8.71 -9.38 -10.90
C PRO A 185 9.38 -10.26 -11.96
N ILE A 186 9.70 -11.53 -11.68
CA ILE A 186 10.47 -12.40 -12.58
C ILE A 186 9.83 -12.51 -13.97
N PRO A 187 8.54 -12.84 -14.13
CA PRO A 187 7.95 -13.03 -15.46
C PRO A 187 8.06 -11.80 -16.35
N ILE A 188 7.88 -10.60 -15.79
CA ILE A 188 7.96 -9.36 -16.57
C ILE A 188 9.41 -9.00 -16.90
N LEU A 189 10.36 -9.23 -15.98
CA LEU A 189 11.78 -8.98 -16.21
C LEU A 189 12.36 -9.93 -17.27
N GLU A 190 12.02 -11.22 -17.24
CA GLU A 190 12.39 -12.18 -18.27
C GLU A 190 11.82 -11.81 -19.65
N ARG A 191 10.58 -11.35 -19.68
CA ARG A 191 9.93 -10.90 -20.92
C ARG A 191 10.64 -9.68 -21.49
N LEU A 192 10.85 -8.65 -20.67
CA LEU A 192 11.55 -7.43 -21.10
C LEU A 192 13.01 -7.70 -21.50
N ALA A 193 13.69 -8.64 -20.84
CA ALA A 193 15.04 -9.06 -21.22
C ALA A 193 15.08 -9.63 -22.65
N ARG A 194 14.12 -10.52 -22.99
CA ARG A 194 14.00 -11.05 -24.35
C ARG A 194 13.65 -9.97 -25.39
N GLU A 195 12.73 -9.06 -25.06
CA GLU A 195 12.26 -8.03 -25.99
C GLU A 195 13.30 -6.92 -26.22
N ARG A 196 14.06 -6.55 -25.16
CA ARG A 196 15.01 -5.43 -25.20
C ARG A 196 16.48 -5.85 -25.29
N GLY A 197 16.78 -7.14 -25.18
CA GLY A 197 18.10 -7.70 -25.38
C GLY A 197 19.09 -7.46 -24.25
N PHE A 198 18.64 -7.21 -23.01
CA PHE A 198 19.51 -7.24 -21.85
C PHE A 198 19.58 -8.65 -21.27
N GLU A 199 20.66 -8.94 -20.52
CA GLU A 199 20.79 -10.20 -19.79
C GLU A 199 20.11 -10.05 -18.43
N PHE A 200 19.29 -11.03 -18.06
CA PHE A 200 18.60 -11.06 -16.75
C PHE A 200 18.94 -12.34 -16.01
N ARG A 201 19.21 -12.20 -14.71
CA ARG A 201 19.38 -13.33 -13.79
C ARG A 201 18.83 -12.99 -12.42
N ASP A 202 18.09 -13.91 -11.83
CA ASP A 202 17.62 -13.84 -10.45
C ASP A 202 18.59 -14.54 -9.48
N PHE A 203 18.61 -14.04 -8.26
CA PHE A 203 19.42 -14.50 -7.14
C PHE A 203 18.51 -14.66 -5.92
N PRO A 204 17.92 -15.85 -5.74
CA PRO A 204 16.99 -16.10 -4.66
C PRO A 204 17.68 -16.22 -3.31
N LEU A 205 17.07 -15.62 -2.28
CA LEU A 205 17.51 -15.67 -0.90
C LEU A 205 16.48 -16.45 -0.06
N PRO A 206 16.89 -17.51 0.63
CA PRO A 206 16.00 -18.18 1.59
C PRO A 206 15.51 -17.18 2.66
N SER A 207 14.20 -17.21 2.96
CA SER A 207 13.65 -16.35 4.01
C SER A 207 14.31 -16.64 5.37
N PRO A 208 14.63 -15.61 6.16
CA PRO A 208 14.32 -14.17 6.03
C PRO A 208 15.32 -13.36 5.18
N GLY A 209 16.27 -13.97 4.50
CA GLY A 209 17.15 -13.31 3.51
C GLY A 209 18.25 -12.41 4.10
N ILE A 210 18.70 -12.69 5.31
CA ILE A 210 19.72 -11.87 5.99
C ILE A 210 21.14 -12.26 5.52
N GLU A 211 21.37 -13.56 5.29
CA GLU A 211 22.67 -14.07 4.83
C GLU A 211 22.76 -13.92 3.30
N GLN A 212 23.59 -12.98 2.84
CA GLN A 212 23.64 -12.58 1.43
C GLN A 212 25.05 -12.61 0.83
N SER A 213 26.08 -12.94 1.61
CA SER A 213 27.49 -12.86 1.16
C SER A 213 27.77 -13.66 -0.11
N ALA A 214 27.26 -14.90 -0.21
CA ALA A 214 27.47 -15.74 -1.39
C ALA A 214 26.77 -15.15 -2.63
N ALA A 215 25.53 -14.68 -2.48
CA ALA A 215 24.78 -14.06 -3.58
C ALA A 215 25.51 -12.81 -4.12
N TRP A 216 26.07 -11.98 -3.23
CA TRP A 216 26.82 -10.77 -3.65
C TRP A 216 28.14 -11.10 -4.35
N VAL A 217 28.85 -12.16 -3.94
CA VAL A 217 30.02 -12.65 -4.70
C VAL A 217 29.62 -13.08 -6.09
N ASP A 218 28.54 -13.84 -6.22
CA ASP A 218 28.02 -14.28 -7.51
C ASP A 218 27.56 -13.09 -8.40
N ILE A 219 26.82 -12.14 -7.83
CA ILE A 219 26.33 -10.96 -8.53
C ILE A 219 27.49 -10.09 -9.03
N ALA A 220 28.40 -9.71 -8.13
CA ALA A 220 29.41 -8.71 -8.43
C ALA A 220 30.61 -9.29 -9.18
N ARG A 221 31.03 -10.54 -8.89
CA ARG A 221 32.28 -11.10 -9.43
C ARG A 221 32.08 -12.10 -10.56
N HIS A 222 31.07 -12.97 -10.44
CA HIS A 222 30.84 -14.02 -11.44
C HIS A 222 29.90 -13.53 -12.54
N TYR A 223 28.71 -13.07 -12.18
CA TYR A 223 27.75 -12.52 -13.14
C TYR A 223 28.17 -11.14 -13.66
N ARG A 224 28.77 -10.31 -12.81
CA ARG A 224 29.21 -8.94 -13.11
C ARG A 224 28.03 -8.09 -13.55
N ALA A 225 27.03 -7.99 -12.70
CA ALA A 225 25.84 -7.19 -12.94
C ALA A 225 26.18 -5.73 -13.18
N ASP A 226 25.57 -5.09 -14.18
CA ASP A 226 25.58 -3.63 -14.35
C ASP A 226 24.62 -2.96 -13.39
N TYR A 227 23.48 -3.59 -13.12
CA TYR A 227 22.47 -3.12 -12.17
C TYR A 227 21.97 -4.29 -11.32
N VAL A 228 21.67 -3.98 -10.05
CA VAL A 228 21.02 -4.91 -9.12
C VAL A 228 19.69 -4.32 -8.68
N PHE A 229 18.61 -5.06 -8.87
CA PHE A 229 17.31 -4.75 -8.29
C PHE A 229 17.10 -5.62 -7.06
N GLN A 230 16.89 -5.01 -5.89
CA GLN A 230 16.51 -5.80 -4.72
C GLN A 230 14.98 -5.87 -4.57
N TRP A 231 14.49 -7.09 -4.34
CA TRP A 231 13.10 -7.39 -4.02
C TRP A 231 13.02 -8.12 -2.67
N ASN A 232 13.54 -7.44 -1.67
CA ASN A 232 13.67 -7.88 -0.29
C ASN A 232 12.62 -7.21 0.60
N TRP A 233 12.56 -7.57 1.89
CA TRP A 233 11.65 -6.99 2.86
C TRP A 233 12.25 -6.99 4.27
N GLY A 234 12.03 -5.89 5.04
CA GLY A 234 12.52 -5.75 6.40
C GLY A 234 14.04 -5.84 6.50
N GLN A 235 14.58 -6.65 7.41
CA GLN A 235 16.05 -6.75 7.64
C GLN A 235 16.83 -7.18 6.39
N SER A 236 16.22 -7.92 5.48
CA SER A 236 16.89 -8.30 4.23
C SER A 236 17.05 -7.12 3.25
N CYS A 237 16.35 -6.01 3.44
CA CYS A 237 16.63 -4.77 2.70
C CYS A 237 17.90 -4.08 3.18
N THR A 238 18.24 -4.20 4.46
CA THR A 238 19.42 -3.57 5.06
C THR A 238 20.71 -4.37 4.84
N ALA A 239 20.60 -5.70 4.89
CA ALA A 239 21.74 -6.61 4.80
C ALA A 239 22.65 -6.40 3.56
N PRO A 240 22.08 -6.15 2.35
CA PRO A 240 22.87 -6.07 1.11
C PRO A 240 23.81 -4.88 1.01
N PHE A 241 23.59 -3.78 1.73
CA PHE A 241 24.42 -2.58 1.58
C PHE A 241 25.90 -2.82 1.91
N LYS A 242 26.17 -3.51 3.03
CA LYS A 242 27.53 -3.84 3.43
C LYS A 242 28.18 -4.86 2.49
N GLU A 243 27.40 -5.81 1.97
CA GLU A 243 27.91 -6.78 1.02
C GLU A 243 28.19 -6.17 -0.35
N ALA A 244 27.35 -5.24 -0.84
CA ALA A 244 27.62 -4.47 -2.04
C ALA A 244 28.92 -3.68 -1.92
N GLN A 245 29.10 -2.94 -0.83
CA GLN A 245 30.32 -2.19 -0.53
C GLN A 245 31.57 -3.09 -0.47
N LYS A 246 31.50 -4.20 0.25
CA LYS A 246 32.59 -5.18 0.38
C LYS A 246 33.01 -5.79 -0.96
N ASN A 247 32.07 -5.96 -1.89
CA ASN A 247 32.34 -6.46 -3.22
C ASN A 247 32.65 -5.37 -4.25
N GLY A 248 32.71 -4.09 -3.84
CA GLY A 248 33.02 -2.96 -4.71
C GLY A 248 31.91 -2.63 -5.72
N PHE A 249 30.68 -3.00 -5.43
CA PHE A 249 29.54 -2.71 -6.30
C PHE A 249 29.10 -1.24 -6.14
N PRO A 250 28.88 -0.48 -7.24
CA PRO A 250 28.47 0.91 -7.15
C PRO A 250 27.05 1.03 -6.62
N ILE A 251 26.90 1.76 -5.51
CA ILE A 251 25.65 1.81 -4.76
C ILE A 251 24.52 2.51 -5.52
N ASP A 252 24.83 3.43 -6.43
CA ASP A 252 23.88 4.11 -7.32
C ASP A 252 23.38 3.23 -8.49
N HIS A 253 23.95 2.04 -8.66
CA HIS A 253 23.46 0.97 -9.55
C HIS A 253 22.73 -0.14 -8.78
N PHE A 254 22.61 -0.01 -7.45
CA PHE A 254 21.84 -0.89 -6.60
C PHE A 254 20.51 -0.23 -6.27
N TRP A 255 19.40 -0.77 -6.80
CA TRP A 255 18.09 -0.16 -6.75
C TRP A 255 17.08 -1.04 -6.02
N GLY A 256 16.21 -0.43 -5.22
CA GLY A 256 15.18 -1.14 -4.47
C GLY A 256 13.79 -1.01 -5.05
N VAL A 257 13.05 -2.09 -4.92
CA VAL A 257 11.60 -2.04 -4.87
C VAL A 257 11.16 -1.03 -3.79
N TRP A 258 10.03 -0.41 -3.92
CA TRP A 258 9.57 0.54 -2.89
C TRP A 258 9.40 -0.03 -1.48
N TRP A 259 9.38 -1.38 -1.33
CA TRP A 259 9.38 -2.08 -0.04
C TRP A 259 10.79 -2.20 0.59
N CYS A 260 11.81 -1.67 -0.06
CA CYS A 260 13.18 -1.49 0.46
C CYS A 260 13.62 -0.03 0.31
N GLY A 261 12.72 0.91 0.43
CA GLY A 261 12.95 2.33 0.21
C GLY A 261 12.55 3.22 1.37
N SER A 262 12.64 2.73 2.61
CA SER A 262 12.33 3.51 3.81
C SER A 262 13.58 3.85 4.61
N GLU A 263 13.46 4.82 5.50
CA GLU A 263 14.50 5.21 6.45
C GLU A 263 14.91 4.03 7.35
N GLU A 264 13.98 3.15 7.68
CA GLU A 264 14.21 1.94 8.48
C GLU A 264 15.11 0.93 7.77
N ASP A 265 15.17 0.95 6.43
CA ASP A 265 16.01 0.05 5.64
C ASP A 265 17.43 0.56 5.50
N VAL A 266 17.62 1.87 5.36
CA VAL A 266 18.90 2.48 4.98
C VAL A 266 19.71 3.02 6.18
N ARG A 267 19.04 3.55 7.23
CA ARG A 267 19.73 4.10 8.40
C ARG A 267 20.62 3.11 9.12
N PRO A 268 20.21 1.83 9.33
CA PRO A 268 21.08 0.85 10.00
C PRO A 268 22.32 0.47 9.20
N ALA A 269 22.33 0.71 7.88
CA ALA A 269 23.48 0.46 7.02
C ALA A 269 24.52 1.60 7.07
N GLY A 270 24.14 2.79 7.57
CA GLY A 270 25.00 3.96 7.64
C GLY A 270 25.46 4.42 6.26
N ASP A 271 26.74 4.78 6.14
CA ASP A 271 27.31 5.32 4.89
C ASP A 271 27.25 4.34 3.71
N ALA A 272 27.17 3.03 3.98
CA ALA A 272 27.07 2.01 2.94
C ALA A 272 25.79 2.14 2.09
N ALA A 273 24.75 2.82 2.58
CA ALA A 273 23.52 3.06 1.84
C ALA A 273 23.53 4.40 1.09
N THR A 274 24.54 5.27 1.25
CA THR A 274 24.55 6.60 0.62
C THR A 274 24.70 6.47 -0.89
N GLY A 275 23.72 7.02 -1.63
CA GLY A 275 23.64 6.89 -3.08
C GLY A 275 22.62 5.87 -3.58
N TYR A 276 22.11 5.00 -2.68
CA TYR A 276 21.10 3.99 -3.01
C TYR A 276 19.83 4.63 -3.56
N ILE A 277 19.23 4.00 -4.57
CA ILE A 277 18.02 4.46 -5.23
C ILE A 277 16.88 3.48 -4.94
N ALA A 278 15.69 3.98 -4.64
CA ALA A 278 14.50 3.16 -4.46
C ALA A 278 13.31 3.72 -5.25
N ALA A 279 12.49 2.82 -5.79
CA ALA A 279 11.21 3.19 -6.36
C ALA A 279 10.26 3.73 -5.29
N ALA A 280 9.38 4.66 -5.66
CA ALA A 280 8.39 5.24 -4.79
C ALA A 280 7.10 5.58 -5.56
N PHE A 281 5.95 5.57 -4.88
CA PHE A 281 4.68 6.05 -5.41
C PHE A 281 4.09 7.20 -4.60
N HIS A 282 4.82 7.70 -3.59
CA HIS A 282 4.42 8.82 -2.75
C HIS A 282 5.64 9.54 -2.20
N ALA A 283 5.42 10.72 -1.64
CA ALA A 283 6.47 11.54 -1.05
C ALA A 283 6.88 11.07 0.36
N SER A 284 8.11 11.40 0.76
CA SER A 284 8.65 11.19 2.11
C SER A 284 8.59 12.47 2.94
N GLY A 285 8.72 12.34 4.26
CA GLY A 285 8.84 13.46 5.19
C GLY A 285 7.52 13.88 5.83
N ARG A 286 7.62 14.92 6.67
CA ARG A 286 6.53 15.40 7.53
C ARG A 286 5.79 16.63 6.99
N ASN A 287 6.31 17.29 5.95
CA ASN A 287 5.85 18.63 5.53
C ASN A 287 4.57 18.58 4.66
N PHE A 288 3.60 17.78 5.09
CA PHE A 288 2.28 17.68 4.45
C PHE A 288 1.20 18.01 5.47
N PRO A 289 0.15 18.77 5.10
CA PRO A 289 -0.89 19.16 6.06
C PRO A 289 -1.49 17.98 6.82
N VAL A 290 -1.78 16.86 6.15
CA VAL A 290 -2.33 15.66 6.80
C VAL A 290 -1.38 15.10 7.88
N ILE A 291 -0.07 15.11 7.65
CA ILE A 291 0.92 14.65 8.63
C ILE A 291 1.04 15.64 9.78
N GLN A 292 0.97 16.95 9.51
CA GLN A 292 0.99 17.98 10.55
C GLN A 292 -0.27 17.93 11.43
N GLU A 293 -1.43 17.64 10.85
CA GLU A 293 -2.67 17.41 11.62
C GLU A 293 -2.55 16.17 12.50
N ILE A 294 -1.98 15.05 12.02
CA ILE A 294 -1.73 13.85 12.82
C ILE A 294 -0.78 14.19 14.00
N LEU A 295 0.32 14.90 13.73
CA LEU A 295 1.25 15.30 14.78
C LEU A 295 0.57 16.16 15.86
N LYS A 296 -0.29 17.08 15.45
CA LYS A 296 -0.99 17.98 16.36
C LYS A 296 -2.15 17.29 17.10
N ASP A 297 -3.06 16.67 16.34
CA ASP A 297 -4.38 16.28 16.86
C ASP A 297 -4.41 14.82 17.35
N VAL A 298 -3.40 14.00 17.00
CA VAL A 298 -3.25 12.61 17.46
C VAL A 298 -2.07 12.50 18.43
N HIS A 299 -0.84 12.73 17.97
CA HIS A 299 0.35 12.63 18.84
C HIS A 299 0.36 13.69 19.93
N GLY A 300 0.07 14.96 19.61
CA GLY A 300 -0.02 16.06 20.58
C GLY A 300 -1.12 15.87 21.63
N ALA A 301 -2.15 15.09 21.31
CA ALA A 301 -3.21 14.69 22.25
C ALA A 301 -2.88 13.40 23.04
N GLY A 302 -1.71 12.79 22.82
CA GLY A 302 -1.28 11.57 23.52
C GLY A 302 -1.92 10.28 22.98
N HIS A 303 -2.44 10.29 21.74
CA HIS A 303 -3.13 9.16 21.10
C HIS A 303 -2.34 8.56 19.93
N GLY A 304 -1.04 8.89 19.77
CA GLY A 304 -0.20 8.31 18.75
C GLY A 304 -0.01 6.80 18.94
N ASN A 305 -0.09 6.05 17.84
CA ASN A 305 -0.01 4.58 17.84
C ASN A 305 1.40 4.05 17.52
N ILE A 306 2.36 4.97 17.33
CA ILE A 306 3.78 4.68 17.08
C ILE A 306 4.62 5.82 17.65
N GLU A 307 5.93 5.58 17.82
CA GLU A 307 6.85 6.64 18.26
C GLU A 307 6.85 7.81 17.27
N GLU A 308 6.72 9.04 17.77
CA GLU A 308 6.66 10.25 16.95
C GLU A 308 7.88 10.40 16.03
N SER A 309 9.05 9.86 16.41
CA SER A 309 10.27 9.87 15.58
C SER A 309 10.09 9.16 14.24
N ARG A 310 9.14 8.24 14.13
CA ARG A 310 8.82 7.49 12.91
C ARG A 310 7.77 8.19 12.03
N VAL A 311 7.05 9.17 12.55
CA VAL A 311 6.07 9.94 11.77
C VAL A 311 6.78 10.62 10.60
N GLY A 312 6.28 10.44 9.40
CA GLY A 312 6.87 11.00 8.16
C GLY A 312 7.93 10.11 7.49
N THR A 313 8.33 8.96 8.08
CA THR A 313 9.11 7.97 7.33
C THR A 313 8.27 7.36 6.20
N ILE A 314 8.92 6.75 5.22
CA ILE A 314 8.22 6.22 4.04
C ILE A 314 7.18 5.14 4.43
N TYR A 315 7.52 4.24 5.35
CA TYR A 315 6.55 3.22 5.78
C TYR A 315 5.38 3.81 6.54
N TYR A 316 5.63 4.77 7.43
CA TYR A 316 4.57 5.49 8.13
C TYR A 316 3.63 6.22 7.15
N ASN A 317 4.18 6.99 6.23
CA ASN A 317 3.42 7.72 5.21
C ASN A 317 2.58 6.78 4.35
N ARG A 318 3.08 5.59 4.07
CA ARG A 318 2.34 4.54 3.35
C ARG A 318 1.15 4.02 4.15
N GLY A 319 1.29 3.91 5.46
CA GLY A 319 0.17 3.61 6.37
C GLY A 319 -0.92 4.68 6.32
N VAL A 320 -0.52 5.96 6.37
CA VAL A 320 -1.46 7.09 6.23
C VAL A 320 -2.20 7.04 4.88
N ILE A 321 -1.49 6.76 3.78
CA ILE A 321 -2.09 6.60 2.45
C ILE A 321 -3.08 5.43 2.42
N HIS A 322 -2.74 4.33 3.06
CA HIS A 322 -3.65 3.18 3.22
C HIS A 322 -4.96 3.60 3.90
N GLY A 323 -4.85 4.33 5.00
CA GLY A 323 -6.00 4.90 5.72
C GLY A 323 -6.83 5.85 4.85
N ILE A 324 -6.18 6.73 4.07
CA ILE A 324 -6.85 7.64 3.12
C ILE A 324 -7.65 6.85 2.09
N ILE A 325 -7.04 5.87 1.43
CA ILE A 325 -7.69 5.05 0.39
C ILE A 325 -8.89 4.30 0.98
N LEU A 326 -8.75 3.67 2.15
CA LEU A 326 -9.81 2.95 2.83
C LEU A 326 -10.98 3.87 3.18
N THR A 327 -10.73 5.02 3.78
CA THR A 327 -11.79 5.96 4.17
C THR A 327 -12.47 6.60 2.97
N GLU A 328 -11.77 6.87 1.88
CA GLU A 328 -12.39 7.35 0.64
C GLU A 328 -13.23 6.25 -0.03
N ALA A 329 -12.79 4.99 0.00
CA ALA A 329 -13.62 3.87 -0.47
C ALA A 329 -14.88 3.69 0.38
N MET A 330 -14.77 3.80 1.72
CA MET A 330 -15.94 3.78 2.62
C MET A 330 -16.92 4.92 2.30
N ARG A 331 -16.40 6.13 2.05
CA ARG A 331 -17.25 7.29 1.67
C ARG A 331 -18.00 7.02 0.38
N VAL A 332 -17.35 6.48 -0.65
CA VAL A 332 -17.99 6.09 -1.91
C VAL A 332 -19.04 5.02 -1.67
N ALA A 333 -18.72 3.99 -0.88
CA ALA A 333 -19.62 2.91 -0.51
C ALA A 333 -20.88 3.42 0.22
N ILE A 334 -20.72 4.23 1.26
CA ILE A 334 -21.83 4.80 2.04
C ILE A 334 -22.75 5.65 1.15
N LYS A 335 -22.15 6.50 0.31
CA LYS A 335 -22.91 7.35 -0.60
C LYS A 335 -23.73 6.55 -1.61
N ALA A 336 -23.23 5.44 -2.12
CA ALA A 336 -23.86 4.65 -3.18
C ALA A 336 -24.79 3.56 -2.64
N LYS A 337 -24.44 2.93 -1.52
CA LYS A 337 -25.13 1.74 -0.98
C LYS A 337 -25.81 1.98 0.37
N GLY A 338 -25.49 3.10 1.05
CA GLY A 338 -26.01 3.40 2.38
C GLY A 338 -25.26 2.68 3.51
N LYS A 339 -25.87 2.67 4.68
CA LYS A 339 -25.41 2.00 5.89
C LYS A 339 -26.34 0.83 6.26
N PRO A 340 -25.87 -0.19 7.00
CA PRO A 340 -24.50 -0.38 7.46
C PRO A 340 -23.50 -0.69 6.33
N LEU A 341 -22.23 -0.36 6.53
CA LEU A 341 -21.17 -0.71 5.58
C LEU A 341 -20.98 -2.22 5.54
N THR A 342 -20.88 -2.78 4.34
CA THR A 342 -20.69 -4.23 4.09
C THR A 342 -19.48 -4.49 3.23
N GLY A 343 -19.03 -5.76 3.16
CA GLY A 343 -17.94 -6.16 2.26
C GLY A 343 -18.26 -5.85 0.79
N GLU A 344 -19.47 -6.10 0.33
CA GLU A 344 -19.94 -5.75 -1.04
C GLU A 344 -20.01 -4.22 -1.26
N GLY A 345 -20.41 -3.48 -0.21
CA GLY A 345 -20.36 -2.01 -0.25
C GLY A 345 -18.93 -1.50 -0.36
N MET A 346 -18.01 -2.12 0.38
CA MET A 346 -16.59 -1.76 0.35
C MET A 346 -15.92 -2.16 -0.97
N GLU A 347 -16.27 -3.30 -1.56
CA GLU A 347 -15.87 -3.68 -2.92
C GLU A 347 -16.29 -2.59 -3.93
N TYR A 348 -17.56 -2.19 -3.87
CA TYR A 348 -18.06 -1.11 -4.72
C TYR A 348 -17.26 0.18 -4.51
N GLY A 349 -16.97 0.54 -3.26
CA GLY A 349 -16.19 1.71 -2.92
C GLY A 349 -14.79 1.67 -3.52
N LEU A 350 -14.09 0.54 -3.39
CA LEU A 350 -12.74 0.33 -3.92
C LEU A 350 -12.71 0.28 -5.46
N SER A 351 -13.73 -0.29 -6.10
CA SER A 351 -13.83 -0.36 -7.57
C SER A 351 -14.28 0.96 -8.22
N HIS A 352 -14.69 1.97 -7.44
CA HIS A 352 -15.17 3.27 -7.94
C HIS A 352 -14.43 4.45 -7.31
N LEU A 353 -13.16 4.25 -6.87
CA LEU A 353 -12.34 5.35 -6.36
C LEU A 353 -12.10 6.40 -7.44
N ASN A 354 -12.21 7.67 -7.04
CA ASN A 354 -11.84 8.82 -7.83
C ASN A 354 -11.29 9.92 -6.91
N ILE A 355 -10.08 9.69 -6.41
CA ILE A 355 -9.37 10.62 -5.53
C ILE A 355 -8.63 11.62 -6.40
N THR A 356 -9.28 12.72 -6.72
CA THR A 356 -8.73 13.79 -7.55
C THR A 356 -7.80 14.70 -6.75
N ARG A 357 -7.00 15.52 -7.43
CA ARG A 357 -6.15 16.52 -6.80
C ARG A 357 -6.94 17.49 -5.90
N ALA A 358 -8.14 17.88 -6.31
CA ALA A 358 -9.01 18.70 -5.49
C ALA A 358 -9.38 18.00 -4.18
N ARG A 359 -9.65 16.68 -4.27
CA ARG A 359 -9.92 15.86 -3.07
C ARG A 359 -8.68 15.71 -2.20
N LEU A 360 -7.51 15.46 -2.79
CA LEU A 360 -6.22 15.41 -2.06
C LEU A 360 -5.94 16.71 -1.31
N LYS A 361 -6.19 17.88 -1.93
CA LYS A 361 -6.08 19.17 -1.23
C LYS A 361 -7.01 19.26 -0.03
N ALA A 362 -8.26 18.84 -0.16
CA ALA A 362 -9.22 18.83 0.94
C ALA A 362 -8.83 17.88 2.08
N LEU A 363 -8.08 16.82 1.77
CA LEU A 363 -7.54 15.87 2.75
C LEU A 363 -6.16 16.26 3.32
N GLY A 364 -5.60 17.40 2.88
CA GLY A 364 -4.24 17.78 3.25
C GLY A 364 -3.14 16.91 2.65
N ALA A 365 -3.45 16.18 1.57
CA ALA A 365 -2.58 15.18 0.96
C ALA A 365 -2.11 15.57 -0.47
N ASP A 366 -2.29 16.84 -0.91
CA ASP A 366 -1.75 17.32 -2.20
C ASP A 366 -0.22 17.27 -2.18
N GLY A 367 0.39 16.62 -3.18
CA GLY A 367 1.82 16.37 -3.26
C GLY A 367 2.32 15.25 -2.33
N PHE A 368 1.48 14.73 -1.43
CA PHE A 368 1.79 13.59 -0.57
C PHE A 368 1.63 12.25 -1.30
N MET A 369 0.54 12.10 -2.02
CA MET A 369 0.26 10.96 -2.87
C MET A 369 -0.33 11.41 -4.21
N PRO A 370 -0.24 10.62 -5.27
CA PRO A 370 -0.87 10.92 -6.55
C PRO A 370 -2.38 10.71 -6.51
N GLU A 371 -3.07 11.22 -7.54
CA GLU A 371 -4.48 10.93 -7.79
C GLU A 371 -4.68 9.43 -8.00
N VAL A 372 -5.80 8.89 -7.51
CA VAL A 372 -6.15 7.48 -7.63
C VAL A 372 -7.50 7.33 -8.31
N ARG A 373 -7.54 6.51 -9.34
CA ARG A 373 -8.80 6.17 -10.01
C ARG A 373 -8.87 4.69 -10.31
N THR A 374 -9.93 4.03 -9.86
CA THR A 374 -10.22 2.63 -10.16
C THR A 374 -11.55 2.52 -10.91
N THR A 375 -11.76 1.40 -11.57
CA THR A 375 -13.03 0.99 -12.18
C THR A 375 -13.27 -0.49 -11.89
N PRO A 376 -14.49 -1.02 -12.06
CA PRO A 376 -14.76 -2.45 -11.91
C PRO A 376 -13.87 -3.36 -12.78
N ASP A 377 -13.44 -2.86 -13.95
CA ASP A 377 -12.57 -3.62 -14.85
C ASP A 377 -11.08 -3.39 -14.56
N ASN A 378 -10.72 -2.29 -13.90
CA ASN A 378 -9.33 -1.94 -13.61
C ASN A 378 -9.15 -1.45 -12.17
N HIS A 379 -8.57 -2.31 -11.34
CA HIS A 379 -8.26 -2.07 -9.93
C HIS A 379 -6.88 -1.41 -9.70
N GLY A 380 -6.14 -1.10 -10.76
CA GLY A 380 -4.72 -0.69 -10.70
C GLY A 380 -4.47 0.80 -10.43
N GLY A 381 -5.45 1.64 -10.24
CA GLY A 381 -5.40 3.06 -9.83
C GLY A 381 -4.25 3.94 -10.36
N ILE A 382 -3.01 3.62 -10.02
CA ILE A 382 -1.78 4.32 -10.44
C ILE A 382 -0.88 3.31 -11.18
N SER A 383 -0.22 3.72 -12.26
CA SER A 383 0.66 2.83 -13.04
C SER A 383 2.15 3.16 -12.96
N GLY A 384 2.52 4.43 -12.86
CA GLY A 384 3.93 4.87 -12.82
C GLY A 384 4.54 4.85 -11.43
N VAL A 385 5.86 5.01 -11.39
CA VAL A 385 6.65 5.19 -10.17
C VAL A 385 7.63 6.35 -10.33
N SER A 386 8.03 6.96 -9.23
CA SER A 386 9.18 7.86 -9.17
C SER A 386 10.36 7.16 -8.49
N PHE A 387 11.55 7.77 -8.55
CA PHE A 387 12.72 7.26 -7.86
C PHE A 387 13.25 8.28 -6.86
N LEU A 388 13.58 7.77 -5.69
CA LEU A 388 14.19 8.52 -4.60
C LEU A 388 15.63 8.02 -4.40
N GLN A 389 16.54 8.92 -4.08
CA GLN A 389 17.91 8.60 -3.71
C GLN A 389 18.19 8.97 -2.26
N TRP A 390 18.83 8.07 -1.54
CA TRP A 390 19.27 8.29 -0.17
C TRP A 390 20.62 9.03 -0.14
N ASN A 391 20.68 10.16 0.54
CA ASN A 391 21.89 10.97 0.64
C ASN A 391 22.65 10.82 1.96
N GLY A 392 22.33 9.79 2.76
CA GLY A 392 22.85 9.54 4.09
C GLY A 392 21.99 10.11 5.21
N GLN A 393 21.06 11.03 4.91
CA GLN A 393 20.19 11.69 5.92
C GLN A 393 18.70 11.65 5.54
N LYS A 394 18.39 11.87 4.27
CA LYS A 394 17.01 11.93 3.76
C LYS A 394 16.91 11.40 2.34
N TRP A 395 15.71 11.03 1.98
CA TRP A 395 15.35 10.72 0.61
C TRP A 395 15.12 11.99 -0.20
N SER A 396 15.59 12.02 -1.44
CA SER A 396 15.40 13.12 -2.39
C SER A 396 14.95 12.56 -3.73
N SER A 397 13.98 13.20 -4.38
CA SER A 397 13.54 12.78 -5.72
C SER A 397 14.66 12.95 -6.74
N VAL A 398 14.89 11.93 -7.56
CA VAL A 398 15.90 11.90 -8.63
C VAL A 398 15.30 11.60 -10.00
N SER A 399 13.98 11.48 -10.08
CA SER A 399 13.25 11.34 -11.34
C SER A 399 11.89 12.01 -11.28
N ASP A 400 11.34 12.31 -12.45
CA ASP A 400 9.90 12.45 -12.66
C ASP A 400 9.21 11.07 -12.56
N TRP A 401 7.91 11.04 -12.82
CA TRP A 401 7.16 9.78 -12.92
C TRP A 401 7.58 8.98 -14.15
N ILE A 402 8.12 7.80 -13.92
CA ILE A 402 8.51 6.85 -14.96
C ILE A 402 7.34 5.89 -15.18
N GLN A 403 6.86 5.85 -16.42
CA GLN A 403 5.78 4.94 -16.80
C GLN A 403 6.33 3.56 -17.14
N PRO A 404 5.56 2.48 -16.84
CA PRO A 404 5.91 1.14 -17.31
C PRO A 404 5.70 1.02 -18.83
N GLU A 405 6.17 -0.08 -19.42
CA GLU A 405 5.75 -0.55 -20.75
C GLU A 405 4.30 -1.00 -20.70
N ALA A 406 3.37 -0.08 -20.83
CA ALA A 406 1.95 -0.31 -20.59
C ALA A 406 1.40 -1.49 -21.41
N ALA A 407 1.78 -1.62 -22.69
CA ALA A 407 1.34 -2.72 -23.55
C ALA A 407 1.85 -4.09 -23.07
N VAL A 408 3.13 -4.15 -22.66
CA VAL A 408 3.77 -5.38 -22.17
C VAL A 408 3.14 -5.83 -20.86
N VAL A 409 2.93 -4.88 -19.94
CA VAL A 409 2.29 -5.17 -18.64
C VAL A 409 0.84 -5.61 -18.84
N ALA A 410 0.07 -4.89 -19.67
CA ALA A 410 -1.33 -5.23 -19.94
C ALA A 410 -1.49 -6.62 -20.58
N ASP A 411 -0.62 -6.97 -21.53
CA ASP A 411 -0.64 -8.29 -22.13
C ASP A 411 -0.27 -9.39 -21.12
N GLN A 412 0.73 -9.14 -20.26
CA GLN A 412 1.08 -10.07 -19.19
C GLN A 412 -0.09 -10.27 -18.21
N VAL A 413 -0.78 -9.20 -17.83
CA VAL A 413 -2.00 -9.26 -17.01
C VAL A 413 -3.07 -10.11 -17.69
N ARG A 414 -3.36 -9.84 -18.96
CA ARG A 414 -4.37 -10.58 -19.74
C ARG A 414 -4.07 -12.08 -19.78
N VAL A 415 -2.85 -12.47 -20.17
CA VAL A 415 -2.45 -13.88 -20.27
C VAL A 415 -2.56 -14.60 -18.92
N THR A 416 -2.13 -13.95 -17.84
CA THR A 416 -2.17 -14.56 -16.51
C THR A 416 -3.59 -14.62 -15.94
N ALA A 417 -4.40 -13.60 -16.20
CA ALA A 417 -5.81 -13.59 -15.80
C ALA A 417 -6.64 -14.63 -16.57
N GLU A 418 -6.39 -14.82 -17.87
CA GLU A 418 -7.03 -15.90 -18.65
C GLU A 418 -6.70 -17.29 -18.11
N LYS A 419 -5.43 -17.53 -17.75
CA LYS A 419 -5.00 -18.77 -17.11
C LYS A 419 -5.71 -18.98 -15.75
N ALA A 420 -5.77 -17.96 -14.93
CA ALA A 420 -6.44 -18.02 -13.64
C ALA A 420 -7.94 -18.31 -13.77
N ARG A 421 -8.64 -17.69 -14.75
CA ARG A 421 -10.04 -18.00 -15.06
C ARG A 421 -10.23 -19.46 -15.46
N ALA A 422 -9.35 -19.97 -16.31
CA ALA A 422 -9.41 -21.38 -16.76
C ALA A 422 -9.18 -22.37 -15.60
N GLU A 423 -8.37 -22.00 -14.59
CA GLU A 423 -8.16 -22.80 -13.38
C GLU A 423 -9.37 -22.72 -12.43
N LYS A 424 -9.96 -21.52 -12.23
CA LYS A 424 -11.19 -21.34 -11.44
C LYS A 424 -12.38 -22.11 -12.03
N GLY A 425 -12.52 -22.14 -13.34
CA GLY A 425 -13.61 -22.87 -14.01
C GLY A 425 -13.51 -24.40 -13.94
N LYS A 426 -12.39 -24.94 -13.44
CA LYS A 426 -12.18 -26.39 -13.22
C LYS A 426 -12.45 -26.84 -11.78
N LYS A 427 -12.61 -25.91 -10.85
CA LYS A 427 -12.98 -26.16 -9.43
C LYS A 427 -14.49 -26.11 -9.25
#